data_2788674488431f4f90d145ead3e12701
#
_entry.id   2788674488431f4f90d145ead3e12701
#
_cell.length_a   1.000
_cell.length_b   1.000
_cell.length_c   1.000
_cell.angle_alpha   90.00
_cell.angle_beta   90.00
_cell.angle_gamma   90.00
#
_symmetry.space_group_name_H-M   'P 1'
#
loop_
_entity.id
_entity.type
_entity.pdbx_description
1 polymer ?
#
loop_
_entity_poly.entity_id
_entity_poly.type
_entity_poly.pdbx_seq_one_letter_code
_entity_poly.pdbx_strand_id
1 'polypeptide(L)'
;MLRHYGRTTPILETAHSPSKIVPYETWRKRIHEGELPAVSGKKAFLVSGIGNPASFAETASEAGLVRTGDMSFPDHHAYTDEDVRKAIKEAERSGADLIAVTEKDAVKLMNLESVRNSKMPFYVLEIEMTSKAIKKKYGRTVGGTTMKIACIIPSGTPLPVFRASHSA
;
A
#
# COMPACT_ATOMS: atom_id res chain seq x y z
N MET A 1 -9.33 13.91 -21.25
CA MET A 1 -9.65 12.83 -22.21
C MET A 1 -10.83 11.93 -21.81
N LEU A 2 -11.43 12.09 -20.63
CA LEU A 2 -12.57 11.26 -20.13
C LEU A 2 -13.97 11.79 -20.47
N ARG A 3 -14.09 12.96 -21.10
CA ARG A 3 -15.40 13.59 -21.42
C ARG A 3 -16.14 12.96 -22.60
N HIS A 4 -15.61 11.90 -23.22
CA HIS A 4 -16.20 11.30 -24.43
C HIS A 4 -17.06 10.06 -24.17
N TYR A 5 -17.10 9.58 -22.94
CA TYR A 5 -17.89 8.41 -22.54
C TYR A 5 -19.19 8.85 -21.83
N GLY A 6 -20.20 9.27 -22.60
CA GLY A 6 -21.59 9.44 -22.17
C GLY A 6 -21.84 10.42 -21.01
N ARG A 7 -22.72 11.37 -21.19
CA ARG A 7 -23.06 12.43 -20.20
C ARG A 7 -23.70 11.93 -18.89
N THR A 8 -23.93 10.63 -18.74
CA THR A 8 -24.68 10.05 -17.61
C THR A 8 -23.85 9.14 -16.71
N THR A 9 -22.60 8.82 -17.08
CA THR A 9 -21.76 7.95 -16.25
C THR A 9 -21.13 8.74 -15.12
N PRO A 10 -21.36 8.40 -13.84
CA PRO A 10 -20.73 9.08 -12.73
C PRO A 10 -19.22 8.82 -12.75
N ILE A 11 -18.44 9.90 -12.72
CA ILE A 11 -16.98 9.82 -12.57
C ILE A 11 -16.68 9.85 -11.08
N LEU A 12 -16.08 8.78 -10.58
CA LEU A 12 -15.63 8.68 -9.20
C LEU A 12 -14.14 8.96 -9.16
N GLU A 13 -13.74 10.04 -8.51
CA GLU A 13 -12.33 10.29 -8.22
C GLU A 13 -11.93 9.52 -6.97
N THR A 14 -10.90 8.69 -7.09
CA THR A 14 -10.35 7.94 -5.97
C THR A 14 -8.93 8.42 -5.67
N ALA A 15 -8.57 8.39 -4.41
CA ALA A 15 -7.19 8.61 -3.96
C ALA A 15 -6.70 7.41 -3.16
N HIS A 16 -5.42 7.15 -3.22
CA HIS A 16 -4.78 6.22 -2.29
C HIS A 16 -4.60 6.94 -0.96
N SER A 17 -4.98 6.28 0.11
CA SER A 17 -4.72 6.74 1.48
C SER A 17 -4.03 5.63 2.26
N PRO A 18 -3.08 5.96 3.15
CA PRO A 18 -2.49 4.94 4.01
C PRO A 18 -3.59 4.37 4.91
N SER A 19 -3.70 3.05 4.94
CA SER A 19 -4.61 2.34 5.83
C SER A 19 -3.89 1.91 7.10
N LYS A 20 -2.81 1.15 6.93
CA LYS A 20 -2.02 0.60 8.03
C LYS A 20 -0.56 0.43 7.64
N ILE A 21 0.31 0.45 8.66
CA ILE A 21 1.70 0.01 8.54
C ILE A 21 1.87 -1.21 9.44
N VAL A 22 2.13 -2.35 8.83
CA VAL A 22 2.12 -3.66 9.51
C VAL A 22 3.51 -4.26 9.46
N PRO A 23 4.06 -4.80 10.59
CA PRO A 23 5.28 -5.57 10.54
C PRO A 23 5.16 -6.70 9.51
N TYR A 24 6.20 -6.90 8.71
CA TYR A 24 6.18 -7.86 7.60
C TYR A 24 5.78 -9.27 8.04
N GLU A 25 6.28 -9.75 9.17
CA GLU A 25 5.94 -11.07 9.70
C GLU A 25 4.47 -11.19 10.11
N THR A 26 3.91 -10.13 10.69
CA THR A 26 2.48 -10.05 11.04
C THR A 26 1.62 -10.07 9.78
N TRP A 27 2.01 -9.27 8.78
CA TRP A 27 1.35 -9.21 7.49
C TRP A 27 1.41 -10.57 6.76
N ARG A 28 2.58 -11.20 6.71
CA ARG A 28 2.79 -12.50 6.06
C ARG A 28 1.94 -13.62 6.68
N LYS A 29 1.77 -13.60 7.98
CA LYS A 29 0.93 -14.56 8.73
C LYS A 29 -0.57 -14.25 8.65
N ARG A 30 -0.95 -13.14 8.00
CA ARG A 30 -2.33 -12.63 7.92
C ARG A 30 -2.97 -12.43 9.29
N ILE A 31 -2.17 -12.04 10.28
CA ILE A 31 -2.65 -11.70 11.62
C ILE A 31 -3.11 -10.24 11.55
N HIS A 32 -4.42 -10.06 11.51
CA HIS A 32 -5.04 -8.72 11.45
C HIS A 32 -5.54 -8.25 12.82
N GLU A 33 -5.38 -9.06 13.85
CA GLU A 33 -5.83 -8.79 15.20
C GLU A 33 -4.66 -8.38 16.08
N GLY A 34 -4.89 -7.38 16.93
CA GLY A 34 -3.93 -6.87 17.89
C GLY A 34 -3.51 -5.42 17.64
N GLU A 35 -2.88 -4.86 18.65
CA GLU A 35 -2.33 -3.51 18.59
C GLU A 35 -1.06 -3.50 17.73
N LEU A 36 -1.09 -2.70 16.66
CA LEU A 36 0.07 -2.55 15.78
C LEU A 36 1.09 -1.59 16.42
N PRO A 37 2.40 -1.84 16.24
CA PRO A 37 3.42 -0.94 16.75
C PRO A 37 3.26 0.46 16.17
N ALA A 38 3.35 1.48 17.03
CA ALA A 38 3.37 2.86 16.57
C ALA A 38 4.63 3.12 15.75
N VAL A 39 4.46 3.56 14.51
CA VAL A 39 5.56 3.85 13.58
C VAL A 39 5.69 5.32 13.25
N SER A 40 4.78 6.16 13.75
CA SER A 40 4.83 7.60 13.54
C SER A 40 6.14 8.19 14.04
N GLY A 41 6.80 8.97 13.18
CA GLY A 41 8.11 9.56 13.46
C GLY A 41 9.30 8.62 13.24
N LYS A 42 9.09 7.33 12.95
CA LYS A 42 10.20 6.41 12.65
C LYS A 42 10.83 6.72 11.31
N LYS A 43 12.14 6.56 11.25
CA LYS A 43 12.94 6.74 10.05
C LYS A 43 12.81 5.50 9.17
N ALA A 44 12.35 5.69 7.93
CA ALA A 44 12.09 4.61 7.00
C ALA A 44 12.91 4.74 5.72
N PHE A 45 13.49 3.64 5.29
CA PHE A 45 14.01 3.47 3.94
C PHE A 45 12.95 2.80 3.07
N LEU A 46 12.60 3.39 1.95
CA LEU A 46 11.50 2.93 1.11
C LEU A 46 12.02 2.02 0.00
N VAL A 47 11.38 0.86 -0.18
CA VAL A 47 11.71 -0.07 -1.28
C VAL A 47 10.46 -0.39 -2.06
N SER A 48 10.49 -0.15 -3.38
CA SER A 48 9.34 -0.39 -4.24
C SER A 48 9.71 -0.79 -5.66
N GLY A 49 8.90 -1.68 -6.24
CA GLY A 49 8.93 -2.07 -7.65
C GLY A 49 7.58 -1.83 -8.31
N ILE A 50 7.17 -0.55 -8.34
CA ILE A 50 5.89 -0.08 -8.86
C ILE A 50 6.09 1.06 -9.85
N GLY A 51 5.09 1.31 -10.70
CA GLY A 51 5.15 2.34 -11.74
C GLY A 51 5.19 3.79 -11.23
N ASN A 52 4.79 4.05 -9.98
CA ASN A 52 4.83 5.40 -9.38
C ASN A 52 5.44 5.38 -7.97
N PRO A 53 6.77 5.34 -7.84
CA PRO A 53 7.44 5.36 -6.54
C PRO A 53 7.20 6.65 -5.73
N ALA A 54 6.99 7.78 -6.41
CA ALA A 54 6.73 9.05 -5.75
C ALA A 54 5.43 9.02 -4.94
N SER A 55 4.37 8.43 -5.48
CA SER A 55 3.11 8.24 -4.77
C SER A 55 3.28 7.36 -3.52
N PHE A 56 4.12 6.34 -3.59
CA PHE A 56 4.43 5.52 -2.41
C PHE A 56 5.14 6.33 -1.32
N ALA A 57 6.09 7.17 -1.71
CA ALA A 57 6.80 8.04 -0.76
C ALA A 57 5.86 9.07 -0.10
N GLU A 58 4.92 9.64 -0.86
CA GLU A 58 3.88 10.53 -0.32
C GLU A 58 3.01 9.79 0.70
N THR A 59 2.49 8.60 0.34
CA THR A 59 1.67 7.78 1.22
C THR A 59 2.41 7.35 2.49
N ALA A 60 3.71 7.04 2.40
CA ALA A 60 4.54 6.72 3.56
C ALA A 60 4.68 7.92 4.51
N SER A 61 4.83 9.12 3.95
CA SER A 61 4.90 10.37 4.73
C SER A 61 3.55 10.70 5.39
N GLU A 62 2.44 10.52 4.68
CA GLU A 62 1.08 10.66 5.23
C GLU A 62 0.81 9.68 6.38
N ALA A 63 1.40 8.49 6.31
CA ALA A 63 1.34 7.49 7.37
C ALA A 63 2.26 7.81 8.58
N GLY A 64 2.97 8.95 8.53
CA GLY A 64 3.82 9.44 9.62
C GLY A 64 5.26 8.92 9.60
N LEU A 65 5.71 8.26 8.53
CA LEU A 65 7.10 7.84 8.41
C LEU A 65 8.00 9.00 7.97
N VAL A 66 9.22 9.01 8.48
CA VAL A 66 10.27 9.95 8.08
C VAL A 66 11.18 9.25 7.07
N ARG A 67 11.09 9.62 5.79
CA ARG A 67 11.91 9.03 4.74
C ARG A 67 13.38 9.40 4.89
N THR A 68 14.27 8.40 4.95
CA THR A 68 15.74 8.57 4.96
C THR A 68 16.39 8.31 3.61
N GLY A 69 15.73 7.57 2.76
CA GLY A 69 16.15 7.23 1.41
C GLY A 69 15.17 6.28 0.75
N ASP A 70 15.44 5.93 -0.49
CA ASP A 70 14.64 4.96 -1.22
C ASP A 70 15.46 4.16 -2.24
N MET A 71 14.94 2.99 -2.60
CA MET A 71 15.41 2.17 -3.69
C MET A 71 14.21 1.74 -4.52
N SER A 72 14.17 2.23 -5.76
CA SER A 72 13.09 1.94 -6.69
C SER A 72 13.57 0.97 -7.76
N PHE A 73 12.77 -0.04 -8.02
CA PHE A 73 12.97 -1.05 -9.07
C PHE A 73 11.92 -0.86 -10.18
N PRO A 74 12.17 -1.38 -11.38
CA PRO A 74 11.16 -1.40 -12.43
C PRO A 74 9.87 -2.08 -11.98
N ASP A 75 8.74 -1.68 -12.55
CA ASP A 75 7.47 -2.37 -12.25
C ASP A 75 7.57 -3.85 -12.61
N HIS A 76 6.95 -4.70 -11.80
CA HIS A 76 7.04 -6.16 -11.87
C HIS A 76 8.43 -6.77 -11.63
N HIS A 77 9.38 -6.02 -11.05
CA HIS A 77 10.71 -6.56 -10.70
C HIS A 77 10.59 -7.84 -9.86
N ALA A 78 11.39 -8.84 -10.23
CA ALA A 78 11.55 -10.07 -9.45
C ALA A 78 12.71 -9.87 -8.48
N TYR A 79 12.41 -9.68 -7.21
CA TYR A 79 13.42 -9.44 -6.18
C TYR A 79 14.31 -10.67 -5.94
N THR A 80 15.57 -10.40 -5.73
CA THR A 80 16.58 -11.39 -5.35
C THR A 80 17.07 -11.13 -3.91
N ASP A 81 17.72 -12.13 -3.31
CA ASP A 81 18.37 -11.93 -2.01
C ASP A 81 19.49 -10.87 -2.06
N GLU A 82 20.10 -10.67 -3.22
CA GLU A 82 21.10 -9.61 -3.42
C GLU A 82 20.47 -8.22 -3.38
N ASP A 83 19.31 -8.04 -4.03
CA ASP A 83 18.56 -6.77 -3.98
C ASP A 83 18.19 -6.41 -2.55
N VAL A 84 17.72 -7.40 -1.78
CA VAL A 84 17.34 -7.21 -0.39
C VAL A 84 18.55 -6.86 0.47
N ARG A 85 19.67 -7.58 0.32
CA ARG A 85 20.91 -7.26 1.05
C ARG A 85 21.42 -5.84 0.73
N LYS A 86 21.32 -5.43 -0.52
CA LYS A 86 21.66 -4.07 -0.93
C LYS A 86 20.74 -3.04 -0.28
N ALA A 87 19.43 -3.29 -0.28
CA ALA A 87 18.47 -2.41 0.35
C ALA A 87 18.70 -2.28 1.87
N ILE A 88 19.00 -3.39 2.56
CA ILE A 88 19.34 -3.39 3.99
C ILE A 88 20.57 -2.52 4.24
N LYS A 89 21.64 -2.72 3.46
CA LYS A 89 22.89 -1.94 3.60
C LYS A 89 22.67 -0.44 3.41
N GLU A 90 21.87 -0.06 2.41
CA GLU A 90 21.56 1.36 2.18
C GLU A 90 20.66 1.93 3.27
N ALA A 91 19.70 1.15 3.80
CA ALA A 91 18.87 1.54 4.93
C ALA A 91 19.72 1.79 6.19
N GLU A 92 20.64 0.88 6.52
CA GLU A 92 21.58 1.04 7.64
C GLU A 92 22.45 2.29 7.46
N ARG A 93 22.98 2.51 6.26
CA ARG A 93 23.81 3.67 5.93
C ARG A 93 23.05 4.99 6.06
N SER A 94 21.77 5.00 5.73
CA SER A 94 20.90 6.18 5.83
C SER A 94 20.38 6.43 7.25
N GLY A 95 20.68 5.55 8.21
CA GLY A 95 20.19 5.64 9.59
C GLY A 95 18.69 5.37 9.71
N ALA A 96 18.14 4.50 8.86
CA ALA A 96 16.75 4.08 8.94
C ALA A 96 16.52 3.13 10.12
N ASP A 97 15.35 3.24 10.74
CA ASP A 97 14.88 2.33 11.79
C ASP A 97 14.18 1.10 11.20
N LEU A 98 13.69 1.21 9.96
CA LEU A 98 12.92 0.17 9.27
C LEU A 98 13.00 0.33 7.75
N ILE A 99 12.68 -0.76 7.05
CA ILE A 99 12.43 -0.74 5.60
C ILE A 99 10.92 -0.85 5.39
N ALA A 100 10.34 0.08 4.63
CA ALA A 100 8.94 0.03 4.24
C ALA A 100 8.79 -0.40 2.78
N VAL A 101 7.86 -1.33 2.53
CA VAL A 101 7.55 -1.87 1.20
C VAL A 101 6.06 -1.76 0.92
N THR A 102 5.68 -1.82 -0.37
CA THR A 102 4.27 -1.92 -0.76
C THR A 102 3.74 -3.35 -0.54
N GLU A 103 2.43 -3.54 -0.43
CA GLU A 103 1.82 -4.89 -0.39
C GLU A 103 2.17 -5.72 -1.63
N LYS A 104 2.19 -5.08 -2.81
CA LYS A 104 2.53 -5.73 -4.08
C LYS A 104 3.95 -6.30 -4.05
N ASP A 105 4.89 -5.56 -3.47
CA ASP A 105 6.27 -5.99 -3.37
C ASP A 105 6.48 -6.97 -2.22
N ALA A 106 5.76 -6.81 -1.11
CA ALA A 106 5.81 -7.72 0.03
C ALA A 106 5.53 -9.18 -0.37
N VAL A 107 4.56 -9.40 -1.27
CA VAL A 107 4.26 -10.74 -1.81
C VAL A 107 5.47 -11.36 -2.50
N LYS A 108 6.23 -10.58 -3.25
CA LYS A 108 7.42 -11.06 -3.99
C LYS A 108 8.60 -11.38 -3.06
N LEU A 109 8.63 -10.76 -1.88
CA LEU A 109 9.67 -10.95 -0.88
C LEU A 109 9.48 -12.20 0.00
N MET A 110 8.32 -12.89 -0.08
CA MET A 110 7.93 -13.94 0.86
C MET A 110 8.90 -15.13 0.95
N ASN A 111 9.58 -15.43 -0.14
CA ASN A 111 10.48 -16.59 -0.22
C ASN A 111 11.97 -16.26 -0.06
N LEU A 112 12.30 -14.98 0.15
CA LEU A 112 13.68 -14.53 0.26
C LEU A 112 14.23 -14.73 1.68
N GLU A 113 15.34 -15.43 1.79
CA GLU A 113 15.99 -15.71 3.08
C GLU A 113 16.55 -14.43 3.72
N SER A 114 17.05 -13.51 2.91
CA SER A 114 17.58 -12.23 3.37
C SER A 114 16.55 -11.38 4.12
N VAL A 115 15.27 -11.48 3.78
CA VAL A 115 14.19 -10.81 4.52
C VAL A 115 13.94 -11.50 5.86
N ARG A 116 13.87 -12.84 5.86
CA ARG A 116 13.59 -13.65 7.07
C ARG A 116 14.69 -13.53 8.12
N ASN A 117 15.95 -13.44 7.67
CA ASN A 117 17.12 -13.41 8.54
C ASN A 117 17.61 -11.97 8.82
N SER A 118 16.87 -10.97 8.34
CA SER A 118 17.23 -9.57 8.51
C SER A 118 17.08 -9.11 9.96
N LYS A 119 18.09 -8.38 10.45
CA LYS A 119 17.99 -7.63 11.72
C LYS A 119 17.26 -6.30 11.51
N MET A 120 17.28 -5.76 10.29
CA MET A 120 16.51 -4.58 9.90
C MET A 120 15.05 -4.97 9.76
N PRO A 121 14.13 -4.36 10.51
CA PRO A 121 12.72 -4.71 10.45
C PRO A 121 12.08 -4.24 9.13
N PHE A 122 11.32 -5.13 8.51
CA PHE A 122 10.50 -4.82 7.34
C PHE A 122 9.06 -4.55 7.75
N TYR A 123 8.46 -3.54 7.11
CA TYR A 123 7.06 -3.17 7.28
C TYR A 123 6.35 -3.06 5.94
N VAL A 124 5.10 -3.46 5.92
CA VAL A 124 4.22 -3.34 4.76
C VAL A 124 3.30 -2.16 4.95
N LEU A 125 3.31 -1.24 3.99
CA LEU A 125 2.36 -0.15 3.94
C LEU A 125 1.13 -0.61 3.16
N GLU A 126 0.04 -0.82 3.87
CA GLU A 126 -1.27 -1.12 3.29
C GLU A 126 -1.96 0.19 2.88
N ILE A 127 -2.55 0.18 1.70
CA ILE A 127 -3.28 1.33 1.16
C ILE A 127 -4.75 0.98 0.96
N GLU A 128 -5.62 1.95 1.17
CA GLU A 128 -7.02 1.88 0.81
C GLU A 128 -7.32 2.88 -0.30
N MET A 129 -8.22 2.48 -1.21
CA MET A 129 -8.78 3.43 -2.17
C MET A 129 -9.95 4.15 -1.51
N THR A 130 -9.77 5.42 -1.22
CA THR A 130 -10.84 6.28 -0.73
C THR A 130 -11.43 7.08 -1.89
N SER A 131 -12.77 7.12 -2.01
CA SER A 131 -13.42 8.06 -2.90
C SER A 131 -13.24 9.45 -2.30
N LYS A 132 -12.58 10.37 -3.01
CA LYS A 132 -12.62 11.80 -2.70
C LYS A 132 -14.07 12.23 -2.86
N ALA A 133 -14.78 12.23 -1.75
CA ALA A 133 -16.21 12.33 -1.63
C ALA A 133 -16.82 13.31 -2.62
N ILE A 134 -17.88 12.89 -3.18
CA ILE A 134 -19.10 13.61 -3.56
C ILE A 134 -19.52 14.70 -2.51
N LYS A 135 -18.58 15.33 -1.82
CA LYS A 135 -18.85 16.38 -0.83
C LYS A 135 -19.34 17.69 -1.45
N LYS A 136 -19.22 17.87 -2.77
CA LYS A 136 -19.43 19.21 -3.37
C LYS A 136 -20.67 19.37 -4.24
N LYS A 137 -21.42 18.31 -4.58
CA LYS A 137 -22.53 18.44 -5.52
C LYS A 137 -23.93 18.14 -4.97
N TYR A 138 -24.07 17.47 -3.84
CA TYR A 138 -25.39 17.03 -3.35
C TYR A 138 -25.69 17.37 -1.88
N GLY A 139 -24.90 18.18 -1.20
CA GLY A 139 -25.26 18.74 0.12
C GLY A 139 -25.66 17.74 1.22
N ARG A 140 -25.54 16.43 1.00
CA ARG A 140 -25.84 15.38 1.97
C ARG A 140 -24.61 14.47 2.13
N THR A 141 -24.12 14.42 3.34
CA THR A 141 -23.17 13.39 3.78
C THR A 141 -23.93 12.07 3.78
N VAL A 142 -23.72 11.24 2.77
CA VAL A 142 -24.09 9.82 2.87
C VAL A 142 -23.02 9.18 3.72
N GLY A 143 -23.41 8.58 4.85
CA GLY A 143 -22.53 8.02 5.86
C GLY A 143 -21.45 7.13 5.29
N GLY A 144 -20.27 7.15 5.92
CA GLY A 144 -19.07 6.48 5.48
C GLY A 144 -19.25 5.01 5.16
N THR A 145 -19.47 4.72 3.90
CA THR A 145 -19.39 3.36 3.37
C THR A 145 -18.00 3.20 2.77
N THR A 146 -17.13 2.53 3.49
CA THR A 146 -15.85 2.07 2.96
C THR A 146 -16.14 1.03 1.89
N MET A 147 -16.12 1.44 0.63
CA MET A 147 -16.16 0.48 -0.47
C MET A 147 -14.77 -0.14 -0.60
N LYS A 148 -14.60 -1.37 -0.17
CA LYS A 148 -13.45 -2.19 -0.57
C LYS A 148 -13.60 -2.51 -2.05
N ILE A 149 -12.95 -1.74 -2.89
CA ILE A 149 -12.83 -2.05 -4.31
C ILE A 149 -11.65 -3.01 -4.44
N ALA A 150 -11.95 -4.29 -4.62
CA ALA A 150 -10.92 -5.24 -5.04
C ALA A 150 -10.39 -4.81 -6.41
N CYS A 151 -9.09 -4.55 -6.51
CA CYS A 151 -8.45 -4.33 -7.80
C CYS A 151 -8.68 -5.55 -8.68
N ILE A 152 -9.44 -5.38 -9.74
CA ILE A 152 -9.62 -6.40 -10.78
C ILE A 152 -8.31 -6.44 -11.57
N ILE A 153 -7.51 -7.47 -11.34
CA ILE A 153 -6.44 -7.84 -12.25
C ILE A 153 -7.13 -8.37 -13.53
N PRO A 154 -6.78 -7.92 -14.72
CA PRO A 154 -7.41 -8.40 -15.94
C PRO A 154 -6.92 -9.81 -16.30
N SER A 155 -7.44 -10.80 -15.63
CA SER A 155 -7.40 -12.21 -16.03
C SER A 155 -8.81 -12.76 -15.90
N GLY A 156 -9.59 -12.53 -16.91
CA GLY A 156 -10.79 -13.17 -17.43
C GLY A 156 -11.70 -14.08 -16.58
N THR A 157 -11.75 -13.95 -15.25
CA THR A 157 -12.64 -14.77 -14.42
C THR A 157 -13.61 -13.84 -13.67
N PRO A 158 -14.93 -13.98 -13.88
CA PRO A 158 -15.91 -13.15 -13.17
C PRO A 158 -16.00 -13.56 -11.70
N LEU A 159 -15.80 -12.57 -10.80
CA LEU A 159 -16.04 -12.74 -9.38
C LEU A 159 -17.53 -12.55 -9.06
N PRO A 160 -18.05 -13.23 -8.01
CA PRO A 160 -19.47 -13.19 -7.67
C PRO A 160 -19.90 -11.81 -7.18
N VAL A 161 -21.06 -11.38 -7.64
CA VAL A 161 -21.72 -10.14 -7.26
C VAL A 161 -22.11 -10.20 -5.78
N PHE A 162 -21.50 -9.37 -4.95
CA PHE A 162 -21.95 -9.18 -3.58
C PHE A 162 -23.21 -8.30 -3.57
N ARG A 163 -24.36 -8.88 -3.22
CA ARG A 163 -25.57 -8.14 -2.90
C ARG A 163 -25.40 -7.44 -1.55
N ALA A 164 -25.59 -6.12 -1.53
CA ALA A 164 -25.72 -5.37 -0.28
C ALA A 164 -27.01 -5.81 0.42
N SER A 165 -26.89 -6.41 1.60
CA SER A 165 -28.02 -6.63 2.50
C SER A 165 -28.34 -5.32 3.22
N HIS A 166 -29.50 -4.77 2.95
CA HIS A 166 -30.11 -3.74 3.79
C HIS A 166 -30.67 -4.44 5.02
N SER A 167 -30.18 -4.09 6.20
CA SER A 167 -30.88 -4.36 7.45
C SER A 167 -31.54 -3.06 7.88
N ALA A 168 -32.83 -3.18 8.16
CA ALA A 168 -33.71 -2.14 8.66
C ALA A 168 -33.28 -1.66 10.06
#